data_0c1a71a9b8f1080cb7f5c9e786e7c231
#
_entry.id   0c1a71a9b8f1080cb7f5c9e786e7c231
#
_cell.length_a   1.000
_cell.length_b   1.000
_cell.length_c   1.000
_cell.angle_alpha   90.00
_cell.angle_beta   90.00
_cell.angle_gamma   90.00
#
_symmetry.space_group_name_H-M   'P 1'
#
loop_
_entity.id
_entity.type
_entity.pdbx_description
1 polymer ?
#
loop_
_entity_poly.entity_id
_entity_poly.type
_entity_poly.pdbx_seq_one_letter_code
_entity_poly.pdbx_strand_id
1 'polypeptide(L)'
;KPQTLIYSFLGVFAWYACLPGGVAAAAGPVPVDSPLVYRPDRRHELWRFLTYSVVHAGWLHLAFNLLVQLAVGLPLEMVHGAARCGAVYLSGVLGGSLAASVLDPDVCLAGASGGVYALLAAHLANALLNFHAMRYGAVRLVAALAVASCDVGFAVHARYTKEAPPVSYAAHVAGALAGLTIGLLVLKHAQQRLWERLLWWAALGAYAACTLFAVLYNLCAAPPGEMHYLPPDPPPDAAGY
;
A
#
# COMPACT_ATOMS: atom_id res chain seq x y z
N LYS A 1 -24.02 2.35 -5.28
CA LYS A 1 -23.93 1.51 -4.06
C LYS A 1 -22.45 1.22 -3.80
N PRO A 2 -21.91 1.56 -2.62
CA PRO A 2 -20.51 1.27 -2.27
C PRO A 2 -20.44 -0.22 -1.89
N GLN A 3 -20.31 -1.10 -2.86
CA GLN A 3 -20.34 -2.54 -2.60
C GLN A 3 -18.99 -3.20 -2.85
N THR A 4 -18.16 -2.65 -3.73
CA THR A 4 -16.98 -3.36 -4.22
C THR A 4 -15.84 -3.38 -3.20
N LEU A 5 -15.55 -2.26 -2.53
CA LEU A 5 -14.52 -2.24 -1.48
C LEU A 5 -14.93 -3.08 -0.26
N ILE A 6 -16.19 -2.99 0.19
CA ILE A 6 -16.68 -3.77 1.34
C ILE A 6 -16.59 -5.28 1.05
N TYR A 7 -16.99 -5.73 -0.14
CA TYR A 7 -16.92 -7.15 -0.48
C TYR A 7 -15.48 -7.65 -0.66
N SER A 8 -14.59 -6.82 -1.23
CA SER A 8 -13.16 -7.14 -1.30
C SER A 8 -12.57 -7.31 0.10
N PHE A 9 -12.99 -6.50 1.04
CA PHE A 9 -12.57 -6.56 2.44
C PHE A 9 -13.01 -7.84 3.13
N LEU A 10 -14.31 -8.12 3.09
CA LEU A 10 -14.88 -9.31 3.70
C LEU A 10 -14.28 -10.57 3.09
N GLY A 11 -14.02 -10.56 1.78
CA GLY A 11 -13.37 -11.67 1.07
C GLY A 11 -11.94 -11.90 1.53
N VAL A 12 -11.12 -10.85 1.61
CA VAL A 12 -9.72 -10.95 2.09
C VAL A 12 -9.66 -11.36 3.55
N PHE A 13 -10.52 -10.79 4.40
CA PHE A 13 -10.57 -11.16 5.81
C PHE A 13 -11.03 -12.62 6.01
N ALA A 14 -12.08 -13.04 5.31
CA ALA A 14 -12.56 -14.41 5.37
C ALA A 14 -11.51 -15.42 4.86
N TRP A 15 -10.83 -15.08 3.77
CA TRP A 15 -9.75 -15.90 3.23
C TRP A 15 -8.58 -16.02 4.20
N TYR A 16 -8.16 -14.91 4.82
CA TYR A 16 -7.08 -14.89 5.80
C TYR A 16 -7.44 -15.68 7.08
N ALA A 17 -8.69 -15.61 7.50
CA ALA A 17 -9.20 -16.36 8.65
C ALA A 17 -9.28 -17.88 8.39
N CYS A 18 -9.37 -18.29 7.12
CA CYS A 18 -9.45 -19.69 6.71
C CYS A 18 -8.09 -20.34 6.39
N LEU A 19 -6.97 -19.56 6.40
CA LEU A 19 -5.65 -20.14 6.14
C LEU A 19 -5.18 -21.00 7.33
N PRO A 20 -4.71 -22.24 7.10
CA PRO A 20 -4.09 -23.05 8.14
C PRO A 20 -2.89 -22.31 8.75
N GLY A 21 -2.93 -21.99 10.04
CA GLY A 21 -1.89 -21.22 10.75
C GLY A 21 -2.04 -19.69 10.62
N GLY A 22 -3.07 -19.17 9.94
CA GLY A 22 -3.21 -17.74 9.55
C GLY A 22 -3.63 -16.95 10.74
N VAL A 23 -3.94 -16.59 11.62
CA VAL A 23 -4.44 -15.54 12.55
C VAL A 23 -3.91 -15.70 14.00
N ALA A 24 -3.00 -16.61 14.25
CA ALA A 24 -2.59 -16.91 15.62
C ALA A 24 -1.78 -15.80 16.31
N ALA A 25 -1.04 -14.96 15.58
CA ALA A 25 -0.19 -13.93 16.17
C ALA A 25 -0.70 -12.51 15.87
N ALA A 26 -0.71 -11.66 16.89
CA ALA A 26 -1.07 -10.24 16.75
C ALA A 26 -0.08 -9.51 15.83
N ALA A 27 1.21 -9.76 16.01
CA ALA A 27 2.29 -9.41 15.12
C ALA A 27 3.03 -10.71 14.76
N GLY A 28 3.24 -10.94 13.48
CA GLY A 28 3.93 -12.14 12.99
C GLY A 28 5.00 -11.78 11.98
N PRO A 29 5.94 -12.69 11.70
CA PRO A 29 6.86 -12.52 10.59
C PRO A 29 6.09 -12.52 9.26
N VAL A 30 6.69 -11.88 8.24
CA VAL A 30 6.17 -11.98 6.87
C VAL A 30 6.24 -13.45 6.44
N PRO A 31 5.15 -14.06 5.93
CA PRO A 31 5.17 -15.47 5.47
C PRO A 31 5.92 -15.57 4.13
N VAL A 32 7.24 -15.55 4.20
CA VAL A 32 8.14 -15.49 3.02
C VAL A 32 8.01 -16.69 2.08
N ASP A 33 7.51 -17.82 2.56
CA ASP A 33 7.27 -19.03 1.76
C ASP A 33 5.97 -18.91 0.92
N SER A 34 5.15 -17.93 1.19
CA SER A 34 3.92 -17.70 0.43
C SER A 34 4.22 -17.36 -1.03
N PRO A 35 3.54 -18.00 -2.00
CA PRO A 35 3.66 -17.65 -3.41
C PRO A 35 3.15 -16.26 -3.76
N LEU A 36 2.47 -15.58 -2.83
CA LEU A 36 1.84 -14.28 -3.02
C LEU A 36 2.70 -13.11 -2.51
N VAL A 37 3.61 -13.36 -1.56
CA VAL A 37 4.52 -12.34 -1.01
C VAL A 37 5.53 -11.90 -2.07
N TYR A 38 5.78 -10.58 -2.18
CA TYR A 38 6.86 -10.11 -3.03
C TYR A 38 8.21 -10.43 -2.39
N ARG A 39 9.06 -11.08 -3.17
CA ARG A 39 10.44 -11.46 -2.81
C ARG A 39 11.41 -10.92 -3.86
N PRO A 40 12.48 -10.24 -3.47
CA PRO A 40 13.47 -9.69 -4.38
C PRO A 40 14.19 -10.75 -5.23
N ASP A 41 14.48 -11.93 -4.66
CA ASP A 41 15.11 -13.06 -5.35
C ASP A 41 14.18 -13.73 -6.38
N ARG A 42 12.86 -13.46 -6.31
CA ARG A 42 11.84 -13.99 -7.23
C ARG A 42 11.10 -12.91 -8.00
N ARG A 43 11.75 -11.81 -8.29
CA ARG A 43 11.13 -10.66 -8.97
C ARG A 43 10.68 -10.92 -10.41
N HIS A 44 11.13 -12.02 -11.04
CA HIS A 44 10.62 -12.50 -12.33
C HIS A 44 9.19 -13.05 -12.24
N GLU A 45 8.71 -13.38 -11.04
CA GLU A 45 7.34 -13.79 -10.77
C GLU A 45 6.44 -12.55 -10.66
N LEU A 46 6.03 -12.00 -11.81
CA LEU A 46 5.37 -10.69 -11.93
C LEU A 46 4.09 -10.52 -11.11
N TRP A 47 3.37 -11.60 -10.87
CA TRP A 47 2.16 -11.54 -10.03
C TRP A 47 2.45 -11.06 -8.62
N ARG A 48 3.64 -11.31 -8.08
CA ARG A 48 4.03 -10.92 -6.72
C ARG A 48 4.02 -9.41 -6.50
N PHE A 49 4.20 -8.61 -7.57
CA PHE A 49 4.09 -7.15 -7.50
C PHE A 49 2.68 -6.64 -7.18
N LEU A 50 1.67 -7.49 -7.33
CA LEU A 50 0.28 -7.17 -6.99
C LEU A 50 -0.24 -8.01 -5.83
N THR A 51 0.08 -9.31 -5.80
CA THR A 51 -0.51 -10.24 -4.85
C THR A 51 -0.02 -10.06 -3.42
N TYR A 52 1.14 -9.44 -3.21
CA TYR A 52 1.65 -9.15 -1.87
C TYR A 52 0.67 -8.33 -1.02
N SER A 53 -0.18 -7.53 -1.67
CA SER A 53 -1.15 -6.67 -1.01
C SER A 53 -2.27 -7.42 -0.28
N VAL A 54 -2.48 -8.70 -0.57
CA VAL A 54 -3.49 -9.52 0.12
C VAL A 54 -2.92 -10.32 1.29
N VAL A 55 -1.60 -10.34 1.47
CA VAL A 55 -0.93 -11.05 2.57
C VAL A 55 -0.50 -10.05 3.63
N HIS A 56 -0.65 -10.37 4.90
CA HIS A 56 -0.30 -9.47 6.02
C HIS A 56 0.53 -10.19 7.09
N ALA A 57 1.43 -9.45 7.73
CA ALA A 57 2.25 -9.91 8.85
C ALA A 57 1.47 -9.78 10.17
N GLY A 58 0.56 -10.71 10.44
CA GLY A 58 -0.29 -10.73 11.62
C GLY A 58 -1.60 -9.95 11.46
N TRP A 59 -2.55 -10.23 12.38
CA TRP A 59 -3.90 -9.65 12.30
C TRP A 59 -3.97 -8.15 12.64
N LEU A 60 -3.04 -7.62 13.44
CA LEU A 60 -2.98 -6.18 13.73
C LEU A 60 -2.63 -5.39 12.46
N HIS A 61 -1.66 -5.88 11.68
CA HIS A 61 -1.30 -5.27 10.41
C HIS A 61 -2.47 -5.27 9.42
N LEU A 62 -3.20 -6.39 9.33
CA LEU A 62 -4.43 -6.47 8.53
C LEU A 62 -5.49 -5.49 9.04
N ALA A 63 -5.80 -5.52 10.33
CA ALA A 63 -6.85 -4.69 10.92
C ALA A 63 -6.57 -3.19 10.73
N PHE A 64 -5.32 -2.75 10.88
CA PHE A 64 -4.93 -1.36 10.65
C PHE A 64 -5.14 -0.96 9.18
N ASN A 65 -4.65 -1.75 8.24
CA ASN A 65 -4.87 -1.49 6.81
C ASN A 65 -6.37 -1.42 6.47
N LEU A 66 -7.17 -2.35 7.00
CA LEU A 66 -8.62 -2.37 6.82
C LEU A 66 -9.30 -1.11 7.39
N LEU A 67 -8.93 -0.73 8.60
CA LEU A 67 -9.49 0.46 9.26
C LEU A 67 -9.22 1.73 8.43
N VAL A 68 -7.98 1.95 8.03
CA VAL A 68 -7.61 3.14 7.24
C VAL A 68 -8.29 3.11 5.88
N GLN A 69 -8.29 1.98 5.20
CA GLN A 69 -8.93 1.82 3.91
C GLN A 69 -10.44 2.08 3.98
N LEU A 70 -11.14 1.61 5.04
CA LEU A 70 -12.56 1.92 5.25
C LEU A 70 -12.76 3.41 5.55
N ALA A 71 -11.97 3.96 6.46
CA ALA A 71 -12.11 5.36 6.88
C ALA A 71 -11.89 6.35 5.71
N VAL A 72 -10.97 6.04 4.80
CA VAL A 72 -10.58 6.91 3.69
C VAL A 72 -11.18 6.46 2.36
N GLY A 73 -11.10 5.17 2.06
CA GLY A 73 -11.52 4.61 0.78
C GLY A 73 -13.03 4.63 0.60
N LEU A 74 -13.81 4.33 1.65
CA LEU A 74 -15.27 4.32 1.53
C LEU A 74 -15.86 5.71 1.21
N PRO A 75 -15.50 6.81 1.91
CA PRO A 75 -15.95 8.14 1.52
C PRO A 75 -15.52 8.54 0.11
N LEU A 76 -14.32 8.14 -0.31
CA LEU A 76 -13.81 8.41 -1.64
C LEU A 76 -14.60 7.66 -2.70
N GLU A 77 -14.90 6.37 -2.48
CA GLU A 77 -15.70 5.54 -3.37
C GLU A 77 -17.15 6.04 -3.49
N MET A 78 -17.76 6.49 -2.40
CA MET A 78 -19.11 7.06 -2.42
C MET A 78 -19.23 8.26 -3.36
N VAL A 79 -18.17 9.05 -3.50
CA VAL A 79 -18.14 10.26 -4.34
C VAL A 79 -17.71 9.95 -5.77
N HIS A 80 -16.65 9.15 -5.94
CA HIS A 80 -15.96 8.97 -7.21
C HIS A 80 -16.30 7.65 -7.92
N GLY A 81 -16.80 6.68 -7.18
CA GLY A 81 -17.16 5.33 -7.67
C GLY A 81 -16.02 4.34 -7.56
N ALA A 82 -16.38 3.05 -7.49
CA ALA A 82 -15.47 1.93 -7.25
C ALA A 82 -14.32 1.82 -8.27
N ALA A 83 -14.61 1.99 -9.56
CA ALA A 83 -13.59 1.81 -10.61
C ALA A 83 -12.43 2.82 -10.47
N ARG A 84 -12.75 4.09 -10.13
CA ARG A 84 -11.73 5.12 -9.96
C ARG A 84 -10.91 4.91 -8.69
N CYS A 85 -11.57 4.56 -7.58
CA CYS A 85 -10.88 4.26 -6.32
C CYS A 85 -10.04 3.00 -6.44
N GLY A 86 -10.54 1.97 -7.16
CA GLY A 86 -9.80 0.76 -7.47
C GLY A 86 -8.55 1.04 -8.32
N ALA A 87 -8.65 1.92 -9.32
CA ALA A 87 -7.50 2.33 -10.13
C ALA A 87 -6.43 3.04 -9.30
N VAL A 88 -6.84 3.94 -8.38
CA VAL A 88 -5.91 4.59 -7.44
C VAL A 88 -5.25 3.57 -6.53
N TYR A 89 -6.01 2.67 -5.93
CA TYR A 89 -5.50 1.63 -5.04
C TYR A 89 -4.48 0.74 -5.75
N LEU A 90 -4.84 0.17 -6.91
CA LEU A 90 -3.97 -0.72 -7.67
C LEU A 90 -2.71 -0.03 -8.20
N SER A 91 -2.81 1.25 -8.57
CA SER A 91 -1.63 2.03 -8.96
C SER A 91 -0.66 2.22 -7.79
N GLY A 92 -1.18 2.38 -6.56
CA GLY A 92 -0.37 2.44 -5.35
C GLY A 92 0.27 1.11 -4.99
N VAL A 93 -0.46 0.01 -5.11
CA VAL A 93 0.07 -1.35 -4.90
C VAL A 93 1.22 -1.61 -5.88
N LEU A 94 1.00 -1.37 -7.18
CA LEU A 94 2.01 -1.60 -8.20
C LEU A 94 3.20 -0.63 -8.07
N GLY A 95 2.94 0.67 -7.92
CA GLY A 95 3.98 1.68 -7.74
C GLY A 95 4.84 1.44 -6.50
N GLY A 96 4.21 1.02 -5.40
CA GLY A 96 4.90 0.68 -4.16
C GLY A 96 5.86 -0.49 -4.32
N SER A 97 5.40 -1.59 -4.89
CA SER A 97 6.24 -2.77 -5.09
C SER A 97 7.37 -2.55 -6.11
N LEU A 98 7.09 -1.82 -7.19
CA LEU A 98 8.10 -1.44 -8.17
C LEU A 98 9.16 -0.51 -7.58
N ALA A 99 8.78 0.45 -6.76
CA ALA A 99 9.75 1.31 -6.08
C ALA A 99 10.60 0.55 -5.06
N ALA A 100 9.99 -0.33 -4.27
CA ALA A 100 10.72 -1.18 -3.34
C ALA A 100 11.72 -2.09 -4.07
N SER A 101 11.35 -2.66 -5.21
CA SER A 101 12.26 -3.52 -5.99
C SER A 101 13.53 -2.80 -6.47
N VAL A 102 13.50 -1.47 -6.58
CA VAL A 102 14.62 -0.63 -7.02
C VAL A 102 15.38 -0.04 -5.83
N LEU A 103 14.66 0.45 -4.82
CA LEU A 103 15.21 1.27 -3.73
C LEU A 103 15.49 0.48 -2.45
N ASP A 104 14.75 -0.61 -2.23
CA ASP A 104 14.86 -1.49 -1.06
C ASP A 104 15.04 -2.96 -1.52
N PRO A 105 16.15 -3.28 -2.23
CA PRO A 105 16.31 -4.56 -2.95
C PRO A 105 16.34 -5.79 -2.04
N ASP A 106 16.50 -5.62 -0.73
CA ASP A 106 16.61 -6.71 0.25
C ASP A 106 15.32 -6.92 1.05
N VAL A 107 14.24 -6.17 0.75
CA VAL A 107 13.00 -6.21 1.54
C VAL A 107 11.92 -7.02 0.85
N CYS A 108 11.38 -8.03 1.56
CA CYS A 108 10.14 -8.68 1.17
C CYS A 108 8.94 -7.82 1.49
N LEU A 109 7.93 -7.79 0.60
CA LEU A 109 6.72 -7.03 0.83
C LEU A 109 5.54 -7.94 1.12
N ALA A 110 4.79 -7.55 2.15
CA ALA A 110 3.47 -8.06 2.47
C ALA A 110 2.63 -6.91 3.03
N GLY A 111 1.38 -6.81 2.65
CA GLY A 111 0.44 -5.81 3.15
C GLY A 111 -0.14 -4.91 2.07
N ALA A 112 -1.34 -4.42 2.36
CA ALA A 112 -2.12 -3.55 1.51
C ALA A 112 -1.63 -2.08 1.52
N SER A 113 -0.62 -1.77 2.33
CA SER A 113 -0.23 -0.41 2.68
C SER A 113 0.10 0.49 1.48
N GLY A 114 0.76 -0.02 0.43
CA GLY A 114 1.01 0.75 -0.80
C GLY A 114 -0.28 1.32 -1.42
N GLY A 115 -1.33 0.49 -1.51
CA GLY A 115 -2.65 0.91 -1.97
C GLY A 115 -3.39 1.82 -0.98
N VAL A 116 -3.24 1.56 0.32
CA VAL A 116 -3.84 2.38 1.39
C VAL A 116 -3.25 3.78 1.40
N TYR A 117 -1.93 3.91 1.27
CA TYR A 117 -1.25 5.19 1.13
C TYR A 117 -1.67 5.94 -0.13
N ALA A 118 -1.92 5.22 -1.22
CA ALA A 118 -2.45 5.82 -2.44
C ALA A 118 -3.85 6.41 -2.23
N LEU A 119 -4.76 5.66 -1.57
CA LEU A 119 -6.08 6.19 -1.24
C LEU A 119 -6.01 7.38 -0.29
N LEU A 120 -5.12 7.35 0.70
CA LEU A 120 -4.92 8.44 1.65
C LEU A 120 -4.42 9.71 0.95
N ALA A 121 -3.41 9.58 0.09
CA ALA A 121 -2.87 10.70 -0.68
C ALA A 121 -3.89 11.26 -1.69
N ALA A 122 -4.64 10.40 -2.37
CA ALA A 122 -5.72 10.80 -3.25
C ALA A 122 -6.86 11.50 -2.49
N HIS A 123 -7.20 11.03 -1.28
CA HIS A 123 -8.18 11.69 -0.42
C HIS A 123 -7.72 13.07 0.02
N LEU A 124 -6.44 13.20 0.40
CA LEU A 124 -5.83 14.47 0.75
C LEU A 124 -5.85 15.44 -0.43
N ALA A 125 -5.44 15.02 -1.62
CA ALA A 125 -5.50 15.82 -2.85
C ALA A 125 -6.94 16.26 -3.16
N ASN A 126 -7.89 15.33 -3.08
CA ASN A 126 -9.32 15.64 -3.28
C ASN A 126 -9.84 16.64 -2.25
N ALA A 127 -9.45 16.51 -0.98
CA ALA A 127 -9.84 17.44 0.08
C ALA A 127 -9.28 18.85 -0.15
N LEU A 128 -8.03 18.97 -0.62
CA LEU A 128 -7.39 20.25 -0.94
C LEU A 128 -8.03 20.91 -2.16
N LEU A 129 -8.22 20.18 -3.25
CA LEU A 129 -8.76 20.71 -4.52
C LEU A 129 -10.24 21.11 -4.41
N ASN A 130 -11.01 20.38 -3.62
CA ASN A 130 -12.44 20.62 -3.44
C ASN A 130 -12.78 21.24 -2.07
N PHE A 131 -11.82 21.82 -1.36
CA PHE A 131 -11.96 22.25 0.03
C PHE A 131 -13.18 23.11 0.27
N HIS A 132 -13.43 24.12 -0.60
CA HIS A 132 -14.55 25.04 -0.48
C HIS A 132 -15.91 24.40 -0.82
N ALA A 133 -15.92 23.31 -1.59
CA ALA A 133 -17.14 22.60 -1.96
C ALA A 133 -17.49 21.46 -0.99
N MET A 134 -16.56 21.09 -0.09
CA MET A 134 -16.73 19.97 0.82
C MET A 134 -17.28 20.38 2.17
N ARG A 135 -18.38 19.74 2.58
CA ARG A 135 -18.83 19.85 3.97
C ARG A 135 -17.78 19.20 4.89
N TYR A 136 -17.33 19.94 5.90
CA TYR A 136 -16.28 19.52 6.82
C TYR A 136 -14.90 19.26 6.19
N GLY A 137 -14.51 20.02 5.15
CA GLY A 137 -13.21 19.87 4.47
C GLY A 137 -12.02 19.91 5.42
N ALA A 138 -11.99 20.85 6.37
CA ALA A 138 -10.93 20.96 7.37
C ALA A 138 -10.84 19.72 8.28
N VAL A 139 -11.97 19.19 8.73
CA VAL A 139 -11.99 17.98 9.59
C VAL A 139 -11.43 16.77 8.83
N ARG A 140 -11.83 16.60 7.57
CA ARG A 140 -11.32 15.51 6.72
C ARG A 140 -9.83 15.65 6.47
N LEU A 141 -9.35 16.85 6.22
CA LEU A 141 -7.93 17.12 6.03
C LEU A 141 -7.13 16.78 7.28
N VAL A 142 -7.56 17.29 8.45
CA VAL A 142 -6.90 17.01 9.73
C VAL A 142 -6.93 15.52 10.05
N ALA A 143 -8.06 14.85 9.83
CA ALA A 143 -8.17 13.40 10.06
C ALA A 143 -7.21 12.59 9.16
N ALA A 144 -7.12 12.93 7.86
CA ALA A 144 -6.20 12.27 6.95
C ALA A 144 -4.74 12.48 7.34
N LEU A 145 -4.37 13.71 7.73
CA LEU A 145 -3.02 14.02 8.21
C LEU A 145 -2.71 13.30 9.53
N ALA A 146 -3.66 13.23 10.46
CA ALA A 146 -3.50 12.52 11.72
C ALA A 146 -3.24 11.02 11.50
N VAL A 147 -4.02 10.38 10.63
CA VAL A 147 -3.82 8.96 10.26
C VAL A 147 -2.43 8.75 9.65
N ALA A 148 -2.03 9.58 8.67
CA ALA A 148 -0.70 9.49 8.07
C ALA A 148 0.42 9.67 9.09
N SER A 149 0.27 10.64 10.01
CA SER A 149 1.27 10.90 11.05
C SER A 149 1.37 9.78 12.07
N CYS A 150 0.25 9.17 12.46
CA CYS A 150 0.24 8.01 13.35
C CYS A 150 0.97 6.81 12.74
N ASP A 151 0.73 6.52 11.46
CA ASP A 151 1.37 5.40 10.78
C ASP A 151 2.87 5.62 10.60
N VAL A 152 3.27 6.82 10.17
CA VAL A 152 4.69 7.19 10.08
C VAL A 152 5.35 7.13 11.46
N GLY A 153 4.69 7.64 12.50
CA GLY A 153 5.19 7.59 13.87
C GLY A 153 5.38 6.17 14.37
N PHE A 154 4.42 5.28 14.09
CA PHE A 154 4.52 3.85 14.42
C PHE A 154 5.67 3.18 13.66
N ALA A 155 5.79 3.44 12.35
CA ALA A 155 6.84 2.88 11.51
C ALA A 155 8.25 3.34 11.98
N VAL A 156 8.40 4.61 12.35
CA VAL A 156 9.65 5.16 12.91
C VAL A 156 9.96 4.50 14.24
N HIS A 157 8.97 4.41 15.15
CA HIS A 157 9.14 3.76 16.45
C HIS A 157 9.60 2.30 16.30
N ALA A 158 8.91 1.52 15.46
CA ALA A 158 9.25 0.13 15.19
C ALA A 158 10.68 -0.05 14.66
N ARG A 159 11.16 0.89 13.84
CA ARG A 159 12.56 0.88 13.35
C ARG A 159 13.58 1.08 14.46
N TYR A 160 13.29 1.96 15.44
CA TYR A 160 14.22 2.22 16.55
C TYR A 160 14.21 1.12 17.59
N THR A 161 13.08 0.46 17.82
CA THR A 161 12.95 -0.62 18.82
C THR A 161 13.38 -1.98 18.29
N LYS A 162 13.59 -2.14 16.98
CA LYS A 162 13.90 -3.41 16.29
C LYS A 162 12.86 -4.52 16.54
N GLU A 163 11.67 -4.15 16.98
CA GLU A 163 10.60 -5.11 17.33
C GLU A 163 9.73 -5.52 16.16
N ALA A 164 9.85 -4.84 15.01
CA ALA A 164 9.02 -5.12 13.84
C ALA A 164 9.88 -5.51 12.63
N PRO A 165 9.34 -6.34 11.73
CA PRO A 165 9.98 -6.65 10.46
C PRO A 165 10.23 -5.36 9.66
N PRO A 166 11.29 -5.31 8.83
CA PRO A 166 11.62 -4.14 8.04
C PRO A 166 10.46 -3.78 7.11
N VAL A 167 9.96 -2.56 7.26
CA VAL A 167 8.93 -1.98 6.40
C VAL A 167 9.60 -1.20 5.29
N SER A 168 9.20 -1.42 4.04
CA SER A 168 9.70 -0.61 2.93
C SER A 168 9.06 0.77 2.93
N TYR A 169 9.81 1.77 3.35
CA TYR A 169 9.38 3.17 3.27
C TYR A 169 9.26 3.63 1.81
N ALA A 170 10.10 3.10 0.92
CA ALA A 170 10.01 3.36 -0.51
C ALA A 170 8.66 2.94 -1.07
N ALA A 171 8.12 1.78 -0.65
CA ALA A 171 6.80 1.33 -1.05
C ALA A 171 5.68 2.28 -0.58
N HIS A 172 5.75 2.79 0.65
CA HIS A 172 4.76 3.72 1.18
C HIS A 172 4.79 5.08 0.47
N VAL A 173 5.98 5.65 0.30
CA VAL A 173 6.15 6.94 -0.41
C VAL A 173 5.72 6.82 -1.87
N ALA A 174 6.14 5.78 -2.56
CA ALA A 174 5.75 5.55 -3.95
C ALA A 174 4.25 5.28 -4.09
N GLY A 175 3.66 4.54 -3.14
CA GLY A 175 2.21 4.36 -3.07
C GLY A 175 1.47 5.70 -2.93
N ALA A 176 1.92 6.57 -2.02
CA ALA A 176 1.35 7.90 -1.85
C ALA A 176 1.51 8.77 -3.12
N LEU A 177 2.68 8.76 -3.76
CA LEU A 177 2.92 9.49 -5.02
C LEU A 177 2.06 8.94 -6.17
N ALA A 178 1.91 7.62 -6.28
CA ALA A 178 1.00 6.99 -7.23
C ALA A 178 -0.45 7.44 -6.99
N GLY A 179 -0.88 7.44 -5.73
CA GLY A 179 -2.22 7.90 -5.34
C GLY A 179 -2.46 9.38 -5.64
N LEU A 180 -1.45 10.23 -5.40
CA LEU A 180 -1.52 11.64 -5.73
C LEU A 180 -1.64 11.84 -7.26
N THR A 181 -0.76 11.21 -8.04
CA THR A 181 -0.72 11.37 -9.50
C THR A 181 -1.93 10.78 -10.19
N ILE A 182 -2.26 9.52 -9.93
CA ILE A 182 -3.41 8.85 -10.52
C ILE A 182 -4.72 9.38 -9.94
N GLY A 183 -4.75 9.76 -8.66
CA GLY A 183 -5.90 10.41 -8.05
C GLY A 183 -6.26 11.73 -8.73
N LEU A 184 -5.27 12.57 -9.03
CA LEU A 184 -5.49 13.80 -9.81
C LEU A 184 -6.08 13.53 -11.19
N LEU A 185 -5.70 12.40 -11.83
CA LEU A 185 -6.18 12.03 -13.16
C LEU A 185 -7.62 11.51 -13.15
N VAL A 186 -7.95 10.61 -12.21
CA VAL A 186 -9.18 9.81 -12.31
C VAL A 186 -10.30 10.31 -11.41
N LEU A 187 -10.00 11.05 -10.33
CA LEU A 187 -11.03 11.55 -9.44
C LEU A 187 -11.77 12.74 -10.03
N LYS A 188 -13.02 12.92 -9.62
CA LYS A 188 -13.86 14.04 -10.07
C LYS A 188 -13.44 15.33 -9.37
N HIS A 189 -13.22 16.38 -10.15
CA HIS A 189 -12.94 17.73 -9.65
C HIS A 189 -14.12 18.66 -9.94
N ALA A 190 -14.35 19.63 -9.03
CA ALA A 190 -15.48 20.57 -9.14
C ALA A 190 -15.33 21.54 -10.32
N GLN A 191 -14.10 21.98 -10.61
CA GLN A 191 -13.76 22.85 -11.74
C GLN A 191 -12.40 22.46 -12.31
N GLN A 192 -12.25 22.53 -13.64
CA GLN A 192 -10.99 22.23 -14.33
C GLN A 192 -10.43 23.52 -14.95
N ARG A 193 -9.26 23.94 -14.48
CA ARG A 193 -8.50 25.06 -15.07
C ARG A 193 -7.42 24.55 -16.02
N LEU A 194 -6.93 25.39 -16.92
CA LEU A 194 -5.89 25.04 -17.90
C LEU A 194 -4.61 24.47 -17.24
N TRP A 195 -4.17 25.07 -16.15
CA TRP A 195 -2.99 24.62 -15.41
C TRP A 195 -3.17 23.24 -14.78
N GLU A 196 -4.41 22.86 -14.43
CA GLU A 196 -4.74 21.53 -13.91
C GLU A 196 -4.54 20.46 -14.98
N ARG A 197 -4.85 20.75 -16.26
CA ARG A 197 -4.58 19.83 -17.37
C ARG A 197 -3.09 19.62 -17.59
N LEU A 198 -2.27 20.67 -17.48
CA LEU A 198 -0.80 20.54 -17.59
C LEU A 198 -0.26 19.69 -16.45
N LEU A 199 -0.76 19.91 -15.22
CA LEU A 199 -0.42 19.09 -14.06
C LEU A 199 -0.81 17.62 -14.25
N TRP A 200 -1.96 17.36 -14.89
CA TRP A 200 -2.41 16.02 -15.24
C TRP A 200 -1.42 15.29 -16.14
N TRP A 201 -1.04 15.91 -17.25
CA TRP A 201 -0.11 15.29 -18.20
C TRP A 201 1.27 15.10 -17.58
N ALA A 202 1.73 16.05 -16.78
CA ALA A 202 2.97 15.93 -16.03
C ALA A 202 2.93 14.76 -15.02
N ALA A 203 1.84 14.65 -14.26
CA ALA A 203 1.64 13.57 -13.30
C ALA A 203 1.58 12.19 -13.98
N LEU A 204 0.82 12.06 -15.08
CA LEU A 204 0.75 10.84 -15.86
C LEU A 204 2.11 10.47 -16.46
N GLY A 205 2.81 11.45 -17.04
CA GLY A 205 4.15 11.26 -17.60
C GLY A 205 5.15 10.82 -16.54
N ALA A 206 5.14 11.45 -15.37
CA ALA A 206 6.01 11.07 -14.25
C ALA A 206 5.72 9.64 -13.76
N TYR A 207 4.45 9.30 -13.53
CA TYR A 207 4.07 7.95 -13.11
C TYR A 207 4.46 6.90 -14.14
N ALA A 208 4.18 7.15 -15.43
CA ALA A 208 4.53 6.24 -16.52
C ALA A 208 6.04 6.07 -16.67
N ALA A 209 6.81 7.16 -16.57
CA ALA A 209 8.28 7.12 -16.66
C ALA A 209 8.90 6.33 -15.49
N CYS A 210 8.45 6.58 -14.26
CA CYS A 210 8.92 5.84 -13.08
C CYS A 210 8.56 4.36 -13.17
N THR A 211 7.33 4.05 -13.60
CA THR A 211 6.88 2.67 -13.78
C THR A 211 7.70 1.95 -14.86
N LEU A 212 7.89 2.59 -16.02
CA LEU A 212 8.69 2.03 -17.12
C LEU A 212 10.14 1.82 -16.68
N PHE A 213 10.75 2.80 -16.00
CA PHE A 213 12.10 2.67 -15.46
C PHE A 213 12.21 1.47 -14.53
N ALA A 214 11.30 1.34 -13.56
CA ALA A 214 11.33 0.25 -12.60
C ALA A 214 11.10 -1.14 -13.25
N VAL A 215 10.21 -1.22 -14.25
CA VAL A 215 10.01 -2.45 -15.03
C VAL A 215 11.28 -2.82 -15.80
N LEU A 216 11.88 -1.88 -16.52
CA LEU A 216 13.13 -2.11 -17.27
C LEU A 216 14.26 -2.51 -16.32
N TYR A 217 14.38 -1.85 -15.17
CA TYR A 217 15.34 -2.21 -14.14
C TYR A 217 15.18 -3.66 -13.70
N ASN A 218 13.94 -4.09 -13.38
CA ASN A 218 13.68 -5.46 -12.95
C ASN A 218 13.91 -6.52 -14.04
N LEU A 219 13.77 -6.14 -15.30
CA LEU A 219 14.04 -7.04 -16.43
C LEU A 219 15.55 -7.14 -16.75
N CYS A 220 16.30 -6.06 -16.58
CA CYS A 220 17.70 -5.97 -17.00
C CYS A 220 18.70 -6.25 -15.87
N ALA A 221 18.39 -5.88 -14.62
CA ALA A 221 19.29 -6.09 -13.51
C ALA A 221 19.30 -7.56 -13.07
N ALA A 222 20.45 -8.09 -12.71
CA ALA A 222 20.53 -9.43 -12.13
C ALA A 222 19.73 -9.51 -10.82
N PRO A 223 18.98 -10.59 -10.57
CA PRO A 223 18.31 -10.77 -9.29
C PRO A 223 19.38 -10.84 -8.17
N PRO A 224 19.06 -10.31 -6.97
CA PRO A 224 19.90 -10.58 -5.80
C PRO A 224 20.03 -12.11 -5.63
N GLY A 225 21.18 -12.56 -5.11
CA GLY A 225 21.39 -13.99 -4.82
C GLY A 225 20.28 -14.56 -3.93
N GLU A 226 20.16 -15.87 -3.88
CA GLU A 226 19.14 -16.52 -3.05
C GLU A 226 19.19 -15.98 -1.62
N MET A 227 18.09 -15.37 -1.20
CA MET A 227 17.95 -14.90 0.18
C MET A 227 17.59 -16.08 1.07
N HIS A 228 18.53 -16.53 1.88
CA HIS A 228 18.25 -17.47 2.94
C HIS A 228 17.55 -16.71 4.08
N TYR A 229 16.22 -16.73 4.07
CA TYR A 229 15.46 -16.30 5.23
C TYR A 229 15.58 -17.37 6.31
N LEU A 230 16.48 -17.14 7.24
CA LEU A 230 16.46 -17.93 8.47
C LEU A 230 15.13 -17.62 9.18
N PRO A 231 14.34 -18.65 9.55
CA PRO A 231 13.20 -18.41 10.41
C PRO A 231 13.70 -17.69 11.68
N PRO A 232 12.89 -16.80 12.27
CA PRO A 232 13.24 -16.20 13.54
C PRO A 232 13.60 -17.33 14.53
N ASP A 233 14.66 -17.12 15.31
CA ASP A 233 15.06 -18.08 16.33
C ASP A 233 13.83 -18.47 17.15
N PRO A 234 13.60 -19.75 17.42
CA PRO A 234 12.50 -20.19 18.26
C PRO A 234 12.62 -19.47 19.61
N PRO A 235 11.49 -19.04 20.22
CA PRO A 235 11.52 -18.38 21.50
C PRO A 235 12.31 -19.27 22.50
N PRO A 236 13.07 -18.66 23.42
CA PRO A 236 13.96 -19.38 24.31
C PRO A 236 13.28 -20.49 25.13
N ASP A 237 11.97 -20.46 25.22
CA ASP A 237 11.14 -21.43 25.94
C ASP A 237 10.77 -22.67 25.10
N ALA A 238 11.07 -22.70 23.80
CA ALA A 238 10.77 -23.84 22.95
C ALA A 238 11.83 -24.98 23.01
N ALA A 239 12.92 -24.79 23.75
CA ALA A 239 14.03 -25.75 23.89
C ALA A 239 13.89 -26.68 25.12
N GLY A 240 12.73 -26.72 25.75
CA GLY A 240 12.51 -27.53 26.93
C GLY A 240 11.11 -28.18 26.93
N TYR A 241 11.00 -29.34 26.25
CA TYR A 241 10.17 -30.51 26.70
C TYR A 241 10.50 -31.66 25.78
#